data_eae7b9e7bb271bb821878d7a7e5467d2
#
_entry.id   eae7b9e7bb271bb821878d7a7e5467d2
#
_cell.length_a   1.000
_cell.length_b   1.000
_cell.length_c   1.000
_cell.angle_alpha   90.00
_cell.angle_beta   90.00
_cell.angle_gamma   90.00
#
_symmetry.space_group_name_H-M   'P 1'
#
loop_
_entity.id
_entity.type
_entity.pdbx_description
1 polymer ?
#
loop_
_entity_poly.entity_id
_entity_poly.type
_entity_poly.pdbx_seq_one_letter_code
_entity_poly.pdbx_strand_id
1 'polypeptide(L)'
;MDYLPANTITMLLAIAGLLIAAALADSETGRSRSSSIGLAVLALAFLASNPALSCGNYERFQAIRNYSGVFFKHIVETKSGVINVTQGDRVYGGGVYDGLFNTDLINDNNGVVRPYILSAFHPEPKRVLMIGLATGSWAQVVAHHPSLEQLVVVEINRGYSEIVATNSVVSSLLTNEKVEVLIDDGRRFMQRNMPDKFDLIIMNTTFHWRACAANLLSQDFLELVLSRLNDGGIAFYKSTNSMNVQKTGTAVCPYSLRFQNNILCSNQEIAVDTQRLENVLWNYEIDSVRQHDRSNAQSRIRIRIAEITE
;
A
#
# COMPACT_ATOMS: atom_id res chain seq x y z
N MET A 1 13.80 -13.13 -2.46
CA MET A 1 14.36 -11.92 -1.84
C MET A 1 14.09 -11.81 -0.34
N ASP A 2 13.32 -12.72 0.26
CA ASP A 2 13.16 -12.70 1.73
C ASP A 2 14.47 -13.09 2.48
N TYR A 3 15.47 -13.63 1.77
CA TYR A 3 16.73 -14.11 2.36
C TYR A 3 17.96 -13.39 1.84
N LEU A 4 17.96 -12.97 0.57
CA LEU A 4 19.10 -12.30 -0.06
C LEU A 4 18.63 -11.09 -0.90
N PRO A 5 19.33 -9.94 -0.80
CA PRO A 5 19.09 -8.79 -1.68
C PRO A 5 19.32 -9.14 -3.16
N ALA A 6 18.60 -8.46 -4.05
CA ALA A 6 18.71 -8.69 -5.50
C ALA A 6 20.14 -8.51 -6.01
N ASN A 7 20.86 -7.52 -5.50
CA ASN A 7 22.28 -7.30 -5.85
C ASN A 7 23.16 -8.49 -5.45
N THR A 8 22.92 -9.09 -4.27
CA THR A 8 23.67 -10.28 -3.82
C THR A 8 23.37 -11.48 -4.72
N ILE A 9 22.10 -11.70 -5.08
CA ILE A 9 21.70 -12.78 -5.99
C ILE A 9 22.37 -12.60 -7.36
N THR A 10 22.34 -11.40 -7.92
CA THR A 10 22.96 -11.09 -9.21
C THR A 10 24.47 -11.35 -9.17
N MET A 11 25.12 -10.95 -8.09
CA MET A 11 26.55 -11.18 -7.88
C MET A 11 26.88 -12.69 -7.82
N LEU A 12 26.12 -13.47 -7.06
CA LEU A 12 26.32 -14.92 -6.96
C LEU A 12 26.12 -15.62 -8.30
N LEU A 13 25.11 -15.21 -9.08
CA LEU A 13 24.89 -15.76 -10.42
C LEU A 13 26.00 -15.40 -11.39
N ALA A 14 26.52 -14.17 -11.34
CA ALA A 14 27.64 -13.76 -12.17
C ALA A 14 28.92 -14.56 -11.83
N ILE A 15 29.20 -14.77 -10.55
CA ILE A 15 30.33 -15.58 -10.10
C ILE A 15 30.21 -17.03 -10.58
N ALA A 16 29.01 -17.63 -10.39
CA ALA A 16 28.76 -19.00 -10.85
C ALA A 16 28.94 -19.11 -12.38
N GLY A 17 28.44 -18.13 -13.14
CA GLY A 17 28.65 -18.08 -14.60
C GLY A 17 30.12 -17.98 -15.00
N LEU A 18 30.93 -17.16 -14.31
CA LEU A 18 32.35 -17.05 -14.57
C LEU A 18 33.13 -18.34 -14.21
N LEU A 19 32.75 -19.00 -13.13
CA LEU A 19 33.37 -20.29 -12.74
C LEU A 19 33.04 -21.39 -13.75
N ILE A 20 31.80 -21.47 -14.25
CA ILE A 20 31.41 -22.41 -15.30
C ILE A 20 32.20 -22.12 -16.61
N ALA A 21 32.29 -20.85 -17.00
CA ALA A 21 33.04 -20.45 -18.17
C ALA A 21 34.52 -20.81 -18.06
N ALA A 22 35.11 -20.62 -16.87
CA ALA A 22 36.50 -21.02 -16.59
C ALA A 22 36.72 -22.54 -16.73
N ALA A 23 35.79 -23.33 -16.15
CA ALA A 23 35.86 -24.80 -16.21
C ALA A 23 35.72 -25.33 -17.64
N LEU A 24 34.82 -24.73 -18.45
CA LEU A 24 34.66 -25.10 -19.85
C LEU A 24 35.88 -24.73 -20.68
N ALA A 25 36.47 -23.57 -20.48
CA ALA A 25 37.67 -23.12 -21.18
C ALA A 25 38.89 -24.04 -20.90
N ASP A 26 39.03 -24.53 -19.65
CA ASP A 26 40.06 -25.51 -19.30
C ASP A 26 39.82 -26.87 -19.98
N SER A 27 38.59 -27.30 -20.17
CA SER A 27 38.28 -28.61 -20.74
C SER A 27 38.50 -28.70 -22.26
N GLU A 28 38.26 -27.60 -22.98
CA GLU A 28 38.32 -27.62 -24.47
C GLU A 28 39.70 -27.31 -25.06
N THR A 29 40.55 -26.57 -24.34
CA THR A 29 41.73 -25.96 -25.00
C THR A 29 43.06 -26.49 -24.55
N GLY A 30 43.16 -27.34 -23.50
CA GLY A 30 44.46 -27.73 -22.92
C GLY A 30 45.32 -26.50 -22.57
N ARG A 31 44.71 -25.34 -22.47
CA ARG A 31 45.34 -24.03 -22.34
C ARG A 31 45.71 -23.75 -20.91
N SER A 32 46.87 -23.26 -20.79
CA SER A 32 47.67 -22.91 -19.64
C SER A 32 46.86 -22.27 -18.48
N ARG A 33 47.30 -22.56 -17.22
CA ARG A 33 46.89 -21.92 -15.95
C ARG A 33 46.67 -20.40 -16.02
N SER A 34 47.22 -19.71 -17.02
CA SER A 34 47.08 -18.26 -17.22
C SER A 34 45.64 -17.81 -17.55
N SER A 35 44.83 -18.63 -18.24
CA SER A 35 43.43 -18.27 -18.63
C SER A 35 42.51 -18.35 -17.40
N SER A 36 42.67 -19.38 -16.57
CA SER A 36 41.89 -19.55 -15.34
C SER A 36 42.25 -18.48 -14.31
N ILE A 37 43.49 -18.05 -14.24
CA ILE A 37 43.94 -16.95 -13.37
C ILE A 37 43.34 -15.62 -13.88
N GLY A 38 43.31 -15.38 -15.19
CA GLY A 38 42.71 -14.18 -15.78
C GLY A 38 41.22 -14.07 -15.46
N LEU A 39 40.47 -15.18 -15.57
CA LEU A 39 39.03 -15.23 -15.23
C LEU A 39 38.80 -15.05 -13.74
N ALA A 40 39.63 -15.63 -12.87
CA ALA A 40 39.55 -15.42 -11.43
C ALA A 40 39.82 -13.95 -11.03
N VAL A 41 40.80 -13.30 -11.67
CA VAL A 41 41.07 -11.86 -11.45
C VAL A 41 39.89 -11.00 -11.90
N LEU A 42 39.27 -11.31 -13.06
CA LEU A 42 38.08 -10.61 -13.53
C LEU A 42 36.89 -10.81 -12.57
N ALA A 43 36.69 -12.02 -12.04
CA ALA A 43 35.65 -12.29 -11.04
C ALA A 43 35.90 -11.51 -9.75
N LEU A 44 37.13 -11.44 -9.26
CA LEU A 44 37.51 -10.66 -8.08
C LEU A 44 37.32 -9.14 -8.33
N ALA A 45 37.73 -8.65 -9.49
CA ALA A 45 37.53 -7.25 -9.87
C ALA A 45 36.04 -6.89 -9.96
N PHE A 46 35.21 -7.78 -10.53
CA PHE A 46 33.76 -7.61 -10.57
C PHE A 46 33.13 -7.61 -9.17
N LEU A 47 33.58 -8.52 -8.30
CA LEU A 47 33.17 -8.55 -6.89
C LEU A 47 33.52 -7.26 -6.15
N ALA A 48 34.75 -6.78 -6.33
CA ALA A 48 35.21 -5.55 -5.68
C ALA A 48 34.47 -4.30 -6.20
N SER A 49 34.07 -4.28 -7.47
CA SER A 49 33.37 -3.17 -8.10
C SER A 49 31.83 -3.21 -7.88
N ASN A 50 31.29 -4.35 -7.48
CA ASN A 50 29.83 -4.54 -7.36
C ASN A 50 29.13 -3.50 -6.46
N PRO A 51 29.64 -3.12 -5.28
CA PRO A 51 29.01 -2.09 -4.45
C PRO A 51 28.89 -0.74 -5.16
N ALA A 52 29.92 -0.35 -5.93
CA ALA A 52 29.91 0.89 -6.69
C ALA A 52 28.97 0.82 -7.91
N LEU A 53 28.93 -0.32 -8.59
CA LEU A 53 28.04 -0.54 -9.76
C LEU A 53 26.56 -0.64 -9.38
N SER A 54 26.27 -1.17 -8.19
CA SER A 54 24.91 -1.35 -7.70
C SER A 54 24.37 -0.13 -6.93
N CYS A 55 25.23 0.82 -6.57
CA CYS A 55 24.83 2.02 -5.85
C CYS A 55 23.84 2.86 -6.68
N GLY A 56 22.68 3.17 -6.08
CA GLY A 56 21.65 3.98 -6.70
C GLY A 56 20.89 3.29 -7.86
N ASN A 57 20.96 1.97 -7.97
CA ASN A 57 20.23 1.25 -9.03
C ASN A 57 18.73 1.45 -8.93
N TYR A 58 18.14 1.38 -7.72
CA TYR A 58 16.71 1.56 -7.55
C TYR A 58 16.25 2.97 -7.90
N GLU A 59 17.05 3.97 -7.53
CA GLU A 59 16.80 5.36 -7.88
C GLU A 59 16.87 5.60 -9.38
N ARG A 60 17.86 4.99 -10.05
CA ARG A 60 17.99 5.05 -11.52
C ARG A 60 16.84 4.37 -12.22
N PHE A 61 16.39 3.21 -11.77
CA PHE A 61 15.22 2.51 -12.33
C PHE A 61 13.93 3.29 -12.12
N GLN A 62 13.76 3.93 -10.95
CA GLN A 62 12.59 4.76 -10.66
C GLN A 62 12.55 6.02 -11.52
N ALA A 63 13.70 6.62 -11.80
CA ALA A 63 13.83 7.93 -12.43
C ALA A 63 14.64 7.89 -13.73
N ILE A 64 14.38 6.90 -14.60
CA ILE A 64 15.13 6.64 -15.86
C ILE A 64 15.46 7.91 -16.67
N ARG A 65 14.57 8.93 -16.64
CA ARG A 65 14.78 10.18 -17.40
C ARG A 65 15.32 11.33 -16.55
N ASN A 66 15.13 11.32 -15.23
CA ASN A 66 15.36 12.48 -14.36
C ASN A 66 16.05 12.08 -13.04
N TYR A 67 17.02 11.15 -13.10
CA TYR A 67 17.79 10.81 -11.91
C TYR A 67 18.58 12.02 -11.41
N SER A 68 18.26 12.47 -10.20
CA SER A 68 18.87 13.67 -9.56
C SER A 68 20.09 13.36 -8.69
N GLY A 69 20.48 12.08 -8.58
CA GLY A 69 21.54 11.67 -7.66
C GLY A 69 21.11 11.56 -6.18
N VAL A 70 19.82 11.77 -5.89
CA VAL A 70 19.29 11.65 -4.53
C VAL A 70 18.92 10.21 -4.24
N PHE A 71 19.47 9.65 -3.15
CA PHE A 71 19.20 8.28 -2.71
C PHE A 71 17.86 8.19 -1.98
N PHE A 72 17.23 7.00 -2.05
CA PHE A 72 16.08 6.70 -1.22
C PHE A 72 16.46 6.67 0.27
N LYS A 73 15.50 7.07 1.11
CA LYS A 73 15.64 7.03 2.58
C LYS A 73 15.63 5.58 3.08
N HIS A 74 14.73 4.77 2.50
CA HIS A 74 14.60 3.34 2.77
C HIS A 74 14.35 2.58 1.47
N ILE A 75 14.92 1.37 1.39
CA ILE A 75 14.65 0.38 0.35
C ILE A 75 14.39 -0.94 1.06
N VAL A 76 13.21 -1.52 0.83
CA VAL A 76 12.82 -2.81 1.38
C VAL A 76 12.56 -3.78 0.24
N GLU A 77 13.33 -4.85 0.19
CA GLU A 77 13.22 -5.92 -0.81
C GLU A 77 12.55 -7.14 -0.19
N THR A 78 11.44 -7.56 -0.79
CA THR A 78 10.71 -8.77 -0.39
C THR A 78 10.41 -9.64 -1.61
N LYS A 79 9.91 -10.85 -1.39
CA LYS A 79 9.41 -11.71 -2.49
C LYS A 79 8.20 -11.09 -3.22
N SER A 80 7.47 -10.20 -2.57
CA SER A 80 6.29 -9.50 -3.13
C SER A 80 6.65 -8.23 -3.88
N GLY A 81 7.92 -7.83 -3.90
CA GLY A 81 8.43 -6.67 -4.63
C GLY A 81 9.31 -5.75 -3.79
N VAL A 82 9.72 -4.66 -4.41
CA VAL A 82 10.59 -3.64 -3.81
C VAL A 82 9.78 -2.42 -3.42
N ILE A 83 9.99 -1.94 -2.21
CA ILE A 83 9.39 -0.71 -1.69
C ILE A 83 10.48 0.32 -1.50
N ASN A 84 10.28 1.52 -2.03
CA ASN A 84 11.21 2.63 -1.92
C ASN A 84 10.55 3.80 -1.19
N VAL A 85 11.26 4.41 -0.25
CA VAL A 85 10.82 5.62 0.45
C VAL A 85 11.78 6.76 0.11
N THR A 86 11.25 7.85 -0.42
CA THR A 86 12.04 9.05 -0.74
C THR A 86 12.37 9.87 0.50
N GLN A 87 13.29 10.84 0.38
CA GLN A 87 13.59 11.80 1.45
C GLN A 87 12.37 12.64 1.86
N GLY A 88 11.40 12.85 0.95
CA GLY A 88 10.13 13.54 1.21
C GLY A 88 9.00 12.59 1.61
N ASP A 89 9.29 11.43 2.18
CA ASP A 89 8.33 10.47 2.72
C ASP A 89 7.30 9.90 1.73
N ARG A 90 7.57 10.00 0.42
CA ARG A 90 6.78 9.36 -0.62
C ARG A 90 7.19 7.90 -0.76
N VAL A 91 6.20 7.03 -0.83
CA VAL A 91 6.38 5.58 -0.94
C VAL A 91 6.03 5.12 -2.34
N TYR A 92 6.90 4.28 -2.87
CA TYR A 92 6.71 3.61 -4.17
C TYR A 92 6.86 2.10 -3.98
N GLY A 93 5.89 1.33 -4.48
CA GLY A 93 5.95 -0.12 -4.52
C GLY A 93 6.09 -0.61 -5.96
N GLY A 94 7.17 -1.35 -6.26
CA GLY A 94 7.46 -1.79 -7.61
C GLY A 94 7.56 -0.64 -8.63
N GLY A 95 8.08 0.51 -8.23
CA GLY A 95 8.23 1.70 -9.06
C GLY A 95 6.97 2.57 -9.22
N VAL A 96 5.85 2.22 -8.59
CA VAL A 96 4.59 2.95 -8.69
C VAL A 96 4.30 3.65 -7.37
N TYR A 97 3.79 4.89 -7.45
CA TYR A 97 3.42 5.67 -6.27
C TYR A 97 2.30 5.00 -5.48
N ASP A 98 2.54 4.71 -4.21
CA ASP A 98 1.61 4.06 -3.29
C ASP A 98 1.15 4.97 -2.14
N GLY A 99 1.72 6.15 -2.01
CA GLY A 99 1.28 7.12 -1.03
C GLY A 99 2.40 7.96 -0.41
N LEU A 100 1.99 8.74 0.57
CA LEU A 100 2.84 9.60 1.40
C LEU A 100 2.46 9.37 2.86
N PHE A 101 3.42 9.38 3.77
CA PHE A 101 3.13 9.37 5.20
C PHE A 101 2.50 10.70 5.62
N ASN A 102 1.17 10.72 5.68
CA ASN A 102 0.40 11.90 6.03
C ASN A 102 -0.97 11.50 6.59
N THR A 103 -1.33 12.02 7.74
CA THR A 103 -2.67 11.89 8.35
C THR A 103 -3.40 13.23 8.47
N ASP A 104 -2.76 14.33 8.05
CA ASP A 104 -3.32 15.68 8.15
C ASP A 104 -4.38 15.92 7.05
N LEU A 105 -5.64 16.01 7.47
CA LEU A 105 -6.77 16.28 6.57
C LEU A 105 -6.69 17.69 5.96
N ILE A 106 -6.15 18.65 6.69
CA ILE A 106 -6.10 20.06 6.25
C ILE A 106 -5.06 20.24 5.13
N ASN A 107 -3.90 19.60 5.28
CA ASN A 107 -2.84 19.59 4.28
C ASN A 107 -2.83 18.26 3.52
N ASP A 108 -4.03 17.82 3.08
CA ASP A 108 -4.18 16.56 2.36
C ASP A 108 -3.51 16.62 0.98
N ASN A 109 -2.40 15.94 0.87
CA ASN A 109 -1.63 15.74 -0.36
C ASN A 109 -1.52 14.27 -0.75
N ASN A 110 -2.27 13.38 -0.08
CA ASN A 110 -2.25 11.93 -0.26
C ASN A 110 -3.65 11.30 -0.34
N GLY A 111 -4.69 12.12 -0.39
CA GLY A 111 -6.08 11.66 -0.40
C GLY A 111 -6.51 11.03 0.92
N VAL A 112 -5.96 11.50 2.03
CA VAL A 112 -6.32 11.06 3.39
C VAL A 112 -7.73 11.49 3.79
N VAL A 113 -8.33 12.42 3.06
CA VAL A 113 -9.77 12.73 3.19
C VAL A 113 -10.64 11.48 3.09
N ARG A 114 -10.23 10.48 2.30
CA ARG A 114 -11.02 9.28 2.04
C ARG A 114 -11.33 8.43 3.28
N PRO A 115 -10.40 8.08 4.16
CA PRO A 115 -10.75 7.40 5.41
C PRO A 115 -11.52 8.30 6.39
N TYR A 116 -11.31 9.61 6.38
CA TYR A 116 -12.06 10.54 7.24
C TYR A 116 -13.54 10.64 6.88
N ILE A 117 -13.89 10.66 5.59
CA ILE A 117 -15.28 10.84 5.15
C ILE A 117 -16.18 9.63 5.43
N LEU A 118 -15.63 8.48 5.81
CA LEU A 118 -16.42 7.27 6.06
C LEU A 118 -17.48 7.49 7.14
N SER A 119 -17.26 8.41 8.06
CA SER A 119 -18.25 8.84 9.06
C SER A 119 -19.48 9.52 8.44
N ALA A 120 -19.40 10.02 7.19
CA ALA A 120 -20.59 10.54 6.51
C ALA A 120 -21.54 9.42 6.06
N PHE A 121 -20.99 8.24 5.80
CA PHE A 121 -21.72 7.15 5.18
C PHE A 121 -22.12 6.06 6.17
N HIS A 122 -21.32 5.81 7.21
CA HIS A 122 -21.62 4.82 8.25
C HIS A 122 -21.63 5.47 9.63
N PRO A 123 -22.70 5.25 10.46
CA PRO A 123 -22.84 5.92 11.74
C PRO A 123 -21.81 5.49 12.78
N GLU A 124 -21.58 4.19 12.93
CA GLU A 124 -20.72 3.60 13.96
C GLU A 124 -19.94 2.41 13.40
N PRO A 125 -18.87 2.64 12.61
CA PRO A 125 -18.05 1.54 12.09
C PRO A 125 -17.21 0.95 13.23
N LYS A 126 -17.65 -0.19 13.78
CA LYS A 126 -16.99 -0.88 14.90
C LYS A 126 -15.96 -1.87 14.42
N ARG A 127 -16.31 -2.67 13.41
CA ARG A 127 -15.44 -3.70 12.84
C ARG A 127 -15.10 -3.36 11.40
N VAL A 128 -13.84 -3.08 11.15
CA VAL A 128 -13.36 -2.64 9.84
C VAL A 128 -12.31 -3.61 9.30
N LEU A 129 -12.45 -3.99 8.04
CA LEU A 129 -11.42 -4.68 7.28
C LEU A 129 -10.79 -3.70 6.29
N MET A 130 -9.47 -3.64 6.26
CA MET A 130 -8.73 -2.91 5.24
C MET A 130 -7.84 -3.86 4.44
N ILE A 131 -7.99 -3.86 3.11
CA ILE A 131 -7.14 -4.61 2.18
C ILE A 131 -6.16 -3.63 1.55
N GLY A 132 -4.88 -3.81 1.87
CA GLY A 132 -3.78 -2.94 1.47
C GLY A 132 -3.42 -1.91 2.54
N LEU A 133 -2.22 -2.05 3.11
CA LEU A 133 -1.66 -1.16 4.14
C LEU A 133 -1.04 0.11 3.53
N ALA A 134 -0.30 -0.05 2.43
CA ALA A 134 0.47 1.02 1.80
C ALA A 134 1.33 1.79 2.83
N THR A 135 1.21 3.12 2.92
CA THR A 135 1.93 3.93 3.92
C THR A 135 1.40 3.78 5.35
N GLY A 136 0.31 3.04 5.57
CA GLY A 136 -0.38 3.01 6.87
C GLY A 136 -1.22 4.24 7.20
N SER A 137 -1.14 5.32 6.41
CA SER A 137 -1.83 6.59 6.72
C SER A 137 -3.34 6.43 6.82
N TRP A 138 -3.96 5.67 5.90
CA TRP A 138 -5.40 5.41 5.97
C TRP A 138 -5.76 4.53 7.17
N ALA A 139 -4.97 3.49 7.42
CA ALA A 139 -5.17 2.61 8.57
C ALA A 139 -5.02 3.37 9.89
N GLN A 140 -4.04 4.28 9.98
CA GLN A 140 -3.84 5.15 11.15
C GLN A 140 -5.08 6.03 11.42
N VAL A 141 -5.63 6.64 10.38
CA VAL A 141 -6.88 7.41 10.50
C VAL A 141 -8.01 6.50 10.97
N VAL A 142 -8.26 5.37 10.31
CA VAL A 142 -9.35 4.45 10.68
C VAL A 142 -9.18 3.91 12.09
N ALA A 143 -7.94 3.58 12.51
CA ALA A 143 -7.63 3.06 13.84
C ALA A 143 -8.05 4.00 14.99
N HIS A 144 -8.11 5.31 14.70
CA HIS A 144 -8.51 6.33 15.66
C HIS A 144 -9.96 6.80 15.52
N HIS A 145 -10.76 6.12 14.68
CA HIS A 145 -12.18 6.44 14.60
C HIS A 145 -12.87 6.20 15.96
N PRO A 146 -13.68 7.15 16.46
CA PRO A 146 -14.23 7.06 17.82
C PRO A 146 -15.03 5.79 18.14
N SER A 147 -15.74 5.25 17.15
CA SER A 147 -16.56 4.04 17.31
C SER A 147 -15.80 2.74 17.05
N LEU A 148 -14.54 2.80 16.59
CA LEU A 148 -13.82 1.61 16.20
C LEU A 148 -13.52 0.69 17.39
N GLU A 149 -13.89 -0.59 17.26
CA GLU A 149 -13.56 -1.66 18.18
C GLU A 149 -12.42 -2.55 17.63
N GLN A 150 -12.43 -2.83 16.32
CA GLN A 150 -11.43 -3.66 15.66
C GLN A 150 -11.15 -3.22 14.22
N LEU A 151 -9.88 -3.10 13.87
CA LEU A 151 -9.38 -2.94 12.51
C LEU A 151 -8.48 -4.13 12.13
N VAL A 152 -8.90 -4.90 11.14
CA VAL A 152 -8.05 -5.92 10.52
C VAL A 152 -7.48 -5.36 9.23
N VAL A 153 -6.16 -5.33 9.11
CA VAL A 153 -5.46 -4.89 7.89
C VAL A 153 -4.80 -6.10 7.25
N VAL A 154 -5.15 -6.38 6.00
CA VAL A 154 -4.54 -7.47 5.23
C VAL A 154 -3.62 -6.88 4.17
N GLU A 155 -2.33 -7.19 4.24
CA GLU A 155 -1.31 -6.67 3.35
C GLU A 155 -0.49 -7.82 2.73
N ILE A 156 -0.34 -7.82 1.41
CA ILE A 156 0.35 -8.90 0.69
C ILE A 156 1.89 -8.80 0.81
N ASN A 157 2.41 -7.60 1.00
CA ASN A 157 3.83 -7.33 1.08
C ASN A 157 4.24 -6.87 2.48
N ARG A 158 4.87 -7.75 3.25
CA ARG A 158 5.34 -7.47 4.62
C ARG A 158 6.22 -6.22 4.72
N GLY A 159 6.91 -5.84 3.65
CA GLY A 159 7.77 -4.67 3.64
C GLY A 159 7.04 -3.36 3.93
N TYR A 160 5.71 -3.29 3.71
CA TYR A 160 4.93 -2.12 4.12
C TYR A 160 4.85 -1.98 5.64
N SER A 161 4.72 -3.09 6.38
CA SER A 161 4.79 -3.04 7.86
C SER A 161 6.17 -2.58 8.34
N GLU A 162 7.23 -2.97 7.64
CA GLU A 162 8.59 -2.55 7.97
C GLU A 162 8.76 -1.04 7.81
N ILE A 163 8.30 -0.43 6.70
CA ILE A 163 8.40 1.03 6.51
C ILE A 163 7.46 1.82 7.44
N VAL A 164 6.28 1.28 7.75
CA VAL A 164 5.35 1.88 8.73
C VAL A 164 6.01 1.98 10.09
N ALA A 165 6.71 0.93 10.53
CA ALA A 165 7.44 0.91 11.81
C ALA A 165 8.51 2.01 11.92
N THR A 166 9.03 2.50 10.80
CA THR A 166 10.11 3.52 10.77
C THR A 166 9.62 4.96 10.73
N ASN A 167 8.31 5.21 10.55
CA ASN A 167 7.78 6.55 10.40
C ASN A 167 6.87 6.95 11.56
N SER A 168 7.24 8.02 12.28
CA SER A 168 6.55 8.49 13.49
C SER A 168 5.09 8.91 13.27
N VAL A 169 4.70 9.25 12.05
CA VAL A 169 3.30 9.63 11.73
C VAL A 169 2.34 8.44 11.84
N VAL A 170 2.84 7.22 11.63
CA VAL A 170 1.99 6.02 11.50
C VAL A 170 2.47 4.82 12.31
N SER A 171 3.64 4.89 12.97
CA SER A 171 4.23 3.73 13.66
C SER A 171 3.41 3.22 14.83
N SER A 172 2.65 4.10 15.51
CA SER A 172 1.73 3.73 16.60
C SER A 172 0.62 2.78 16.14
N LEU A 173 0.30 2.75 14.84
CA LEU A 173 -0.64 1.78 14.26
C LEU A 173 -0.29 0.34 14.63
N LEU A 174 1.00 -0.01 14.61
CA LEU A 174 1.46 -1.38 14.83
C LEU A 174 1.42 -1.82 16.30
N THR A 175 1.24 -0.89 17.22
CA THR A 175 1.11 -1.15 18.66
C THR A 175 -0.28 -0.85 19.20
N ASN A 176 -1.21 -0.43 18.35
CA ASN A 176 -2.58 -0.16 18.74
C ASN A 176 -3.35 -1.47 18.96
N GLU A 177 -3.87 -1.69 20.16
CA GLU A 177 -4.56 -2.92 20.57
C GLU A 177 -5.82 -3.23 19.73
N LYS A 178 -6.41 -2.23 19.06
CA LYS A 178 -7.56 -2.41 18.17
C LYS A 178 -7.15 -2.88 16.78
N VAL A 179 -5.85 -2.91 16.45
CA VAL A 179 -5.35 -3.13 15.10
C VAL A 179 -4.62 -4.46 14.99
N GLU A 180 -5.03 -5.26 14.01
CA GLU A 180 -4.33 -6.48 13.63
C GLU A 180 -3.85 -6.36 12.18
N VAL A 181 -2.54 -6.48 11.96
CA VAL A 181 -1.95 -6.47 10.61
C VAL A 181 -1.55 -7.90 10.23
N LEU A 182 -2.20 -8.42 9.19
CA LEU A 182 -1.99 -9.77 8.66
C LEU A 182 -1.27 -9.72 7.32
N ILE A 183 -0.19 -10.50 7.20
CA ILE A 183 0.52 -10.64 5.92
C ILE A 183 -0.12 -11.78 5.13
N ASP A 184 -1.04 -11.42 4.23
CA ASP A 184 -1.80 -12.37 3.42
C ASP A 184 -2.30 -11.73 2.11
N ASP A 185 -2.76 -12.57 1.18
CA ASP A 185 -3.53 -12.14 0.00
C ASP A 185 -4.96 -11.80 0.42
N GLY A 186 -5.44 -10.59 0.07
CA GLY A 186 -6.77 -10.11 0.47
C GLY A 186 -7.92 -10.99 -0.02
N ARG A 187 -7.84 -11.55 -1.24
CA ARG A 187 -8.87 -12.45 -1.76
C ARG A 187 -8.87 -13.79 -1.02
N ARG A 188 -7.69 -14.35 -0.77
CA ARG A 188 -7.54 -15.59 0.01
C ARG A 188 -8.05 -15.41 1.43
N PHE A 189 -7.76 -14.29 2.07
CA PHE A 189 -8.28 -13.94 3.39
C PHE A 189 -9.82 -13.95 3.40
N MET A 190 -10.44 -13.26 2.45
CA MET A 190 -11.89 -13.16 2.35
C MET A 190 -12.59 -14.49 2.03
N GLN A 191 -11.91 -15.40 1.34
CA GLN A 191 -12.45 -16.73 1.00
C GLN A 191 -12.44 -17.70 2.18
N ARG A 192 -11.70 -17.44 3.23
CA ARG A 192 -11.72 -18.29 4.43
C ARG A 192 -13.11 -18.31 5.04
N ASN A 193 -13.51 -19.46 5.55
CA ASN A 193 -14.80 -19.60 6.20
C ASN A 193 -14.75 -18.95 7.59
N MET A 194 -14.90 -17.63 7.61
CA MET A 194 -14.94 -16.83 8.83
C MET A 194 -16.39 -16.43 9.11
N PRO A 195 -16.88 -16.59 10.35
CA PRO A 195 -18.22 -16.14 10.73
C PRO A 195 -18.33 -14.61 10.75
N ASP A 196 -17.19 -13.92 10.73
CA ASP A 196 -17.09 -12.50 10.95
C ASP A 196 -17.53 -11.68 9.73
N LYS A 197 -18.35 -10.69 10.01
CA LYS A 197 -18.76 -9.65 9.09
C LYS A 197 -18.22 -8.30 9.55
N PHE A 198 -18.20 -7.32 8.64
CA PHE A 198 -17.61 -6.01 8.84
C PHE A 198 -18.61 -4.91 8.55
N ASP A 199 -18.51 -3.81 9.29
CA ASP A 199 -19.28 -2.60 9.04
C ASP A 199 -18.70 -1.82 7.85
N LEU A 200 -17.36 -1.84 7.73
CA LEU A 200 -16.66 -1.29 6.57
C LEU A 200 -15.64 -2.29 6.04
N ILE A 201 -15.59 -2.42 4.71
CA ILE A 201 -14.50 -3.09 4.00
C ILE A 201 -13.85 -2.06 3.09
N ILE A 202 -12.62 -1.66 3.42
CA ILE A 202 -11.86 -0.64 2.70
C ILE A 202 -10.82 -1.33 1.83
N MET A 203 -10.89 -1.15 0.51
CA MET A 203 -9.85 -1.64 -0.38
C MET A 203 -8.95 -0.47 -0.79
N ASN A 204 -7.88 -0.26 -0.03
CA ASN A 204 -6.82 0.71 -0.32
C ASN A 204 -5.85 0.12 -1.34
N THR A 205 -6.38 -0.30 -2.48
CA THR A 205 -5.63 -0.92 -3.55
C THR A 205 -5.04 0.14 -4.49
N THR A 206 -3.99 -0.26 -5.16
CA THR A 206 -3.32 0.55 -6.18
C THR A 206 -4.03 0.47 -7.55
N PHE A 207 -3.34 0.77 -8.63
CA PHE A 207 -3.92 0.77 -9.98
C PHE A 207 -4.35 -0.64 -10.43
N HIS A 208 -5.47 -0.73 -11.16
CA HIS A 208 -6.07 -1.98 -11.64
C HIS A 208 -5.15 -2.83 -12.51
N TRP A 209 -4.18 -2.23 -13.20
CA TRP A 209 -3.21 -2.92 -14.05
C TRP A 209 -2.01 -3.53 -13.29
N ARG A 210 -1.87 -3.27 -11.98
CA ARG A 210 -0.82 -3.91 -11.16
C ARG A 210 -1.17 -5.37 -10.85
N ALA A 211 -0.11 -6.15 -10.65
CA ALA A 211 -0.25 -7.55 -10.24
C ALA A 211 -1.15 -7.68 -8.99
N CYS A 212 -2.04 -8.65 -9.01
CA CYS A 212 -3.03 -8.96 -7.97
C CYS A 212 -4.15 -7.92 -7.76
N ALA A 213 -4.04 -6.69 -8.25
CA ALA A 213 -5.06 -5.66 -8.04
C ALA A 213 -6.35 -5.94 -8.83
N ALA A 214 -6.25 -6.40 -10.08
CA ALA A 214 -7.42 -6.72 -10.91
C ALA A 214 -8.32 -7.80 -10.29
N ASN A 215 -7.74 -8.76 -9.58
CA ASN A 215 -8.49 -9.82 -8.89
C ASN A 215 -9.38 -9.30 -7.77
N LEU A 216 -9.00 -8.18 -7.14
CA LEU A 216 -9.77 -7.52 -6.09
C LEU A 216 -10.88 -6.60 -6.64
N LEU A 217 -10.88 -6.35 -7.96
CA LEU A 217 -11.86 -5.48 -8.63
C LEU A 217 -12.79 -6.29 -9.54
N SER A 218 -12.73 -7.62 -9.49
CA SER A 218 -13.60 -8.52 -10.26
C SER A 218 -14.99 -8.59 -9.64
N GLN A 219 -15.98 -8.93 -10.47
CA GLN A 219 -17.36 -9.14 -10.05
C GLN A 219 -17.46 -10.14 -8.90
N ASP A 220 -16.88 -11.34 -9.05
CA ASP A 220 -16.91 -12.40 -8.03
C ASP A 220 -16.31 -11.92 -6.70
N PHE A 221 -15.29 -11.06 -6.74
CA PHE A 221 -14.70 -10.55 -5.51
C PHE A 221 -15.58 -9.49 -4.84
N LEU A 222 -16.21 -8.62 -5.61
CA LEU A 222 -17.15 -7.63 -5.07
C LEU A 222 -18.39 -8.31 -4.48
N GLU A 223 -18.91 -9.40 -5.10
CA GLU A 223 -19.98 -10.22 -4.54
C GLU A 223 -19.56 -10.85 -3.20
N LEU A 224 -18.32 -11.39 -3.13
CA LEU A 224 -17.76 -11.91 -1.89
C LEU A 224 -17.65 -10.81 -0.82
N VAL A 225 -17.20 -9.60 -1.19
CA VAL A 225 -17.11 -8.45 -0.29
C VAL A 225 -18.49 -8.09 0.27
N LEU A 226 -19.51 -8.00 -0.58
CA LEU A 226 -20.89 -7.70 -0.17
C LEU A 226 -21.44 -8.76 0.79
N SER A 227 -21.10 -10.03 0.59
CA SER A 227 -21.52 -11.13 1.48
C SER A 227 -20.92 -11.04 2.89
N ARG A 228 -19.81 -10.31 3.04
CA ARG A 228 -19.08 -10.12 4.30
C ARG A 228 -19.42 -8.81 5.01
N LEU A 229 -20.34 -8.03 4.48
CA LEU A 229 -20.83 -6.83 5.15
C LEU A 229 -21.91 -7.16 6.17
N ASN A 230 -21.89 -6.45 7.30
CA ASN A 230 -23.01 -6.36 8.21
C ASN A 230 -24.20 -5.64 7.54
N ASP A 231 -25.37 -5.66 8.18
CA ASP A 231 -26.52 -4.88 7.73
C ASP A 231 -26.16 -3.39 7.76
N GLY A 232 -26.40 -2.67 6.65
CA GLY A 232 -25.95 -1.28 6.48
C GLY A 232 -24.46 -1.09 6.25
N GLY A 233 -23.68 -2.17 6.20
CA GLY A 233 -22.24 -2.11 5.98
C GLY A 233 -21.87 -1.64 4.57
N ILE A 234 -20.68 -1.07 4.42
CA ILE A 234 -20.21 -0.42 3.21
C ILE A 234 -18.85 -0.97 2.78
N ALA A 235 -18.74 -1.32 1.51
CA ALA A 235 -17.46 -1.51 0.84
C ALA A 235 -17.03 -0.20 0.18
N PHE A 236 -15.79 0.21 0.45
CA PHE A 236 -15.19 1.42 -0.09
C PHE A 236 -13.91 1.08 -0.84
N TYR A 237 -13.87 1.30 -2.14
CA TYR A 237 -12.76 0.90 -2.96
C TYR A 237 -12.42 1.87 -4.09
N LYS A 238 -11.16 1.88 -4.50
CA LYS A 238 -10.64 2.78 -5.51
C LYS A 238 -10.97 2.26 -6.91
N SER A 239 -11.62 3.09 -7.74
CA SER A 239 -11.91 2.76 -9.14
C SER A 239 -10.69 2.90 -10.06
N THR A 240 -9.57 3.43 -9.55
CA THR A 240 -8.32 3.66 -10.29
C THR A 240 -8.49 4.46 -11.59
N ASN A 241 -9.52 5.31 -11.66
CA ASN A 241 -9.98 6.04 -12.84
C ASN A 241 -10.37 5.13 -14.03
N SER A 242 -10.62 3.84 -13.78
CA SER A 242 -11.06 2.89 -14.80
C SER A 242 -12.58 2.87 -14.93
N MET A 243 -13.09 3.18 -16.11
CA MET A 243 -14.51 3.06 -16.42
C MET A 243 -15.02 1.61 -16.31
N ASN A 244 -14.16 0.62 -16.58
CA ASN A 244 -14.53 -0.79 -16.43
C ASN A 244 -14.72 -1.16 -14.96
N VAL A 245 -13.86 -0.67 -14.07
CA VAL A 245 -14.02 -0.87 -12.62
C VAL A 245 -15.32 -0.23 -12.13
N GLN A 246 -15.65 0.97 -12.61
CA GLN A 246 -16.91 1.63 -12.27
C GLN A 246 -18.12 0.83 -12.77
N LYS A 247 -18.10 0.36 -14.03
CA LYS A 247 -19.17 -0.49 -14.59
C LYS A 247 -19.34 -1.79 -13.81
N THR A 248 -18.23 -2.44 -13.43
CA THR A 248 -18.30 -3.65 -12.59
C THR A 248 -18.99 -3.36 -11.26
N GLY A 249 -18.60 -2.26 -10.61
CA GLY A 249 -19.25 -1.84 -9.36
C GLY A 249 -20.75 -1.60 -9.51
N THR A 250 -21.17 -0.82 -10.48
CA THR A 250 -22.60 -0.54 -10.72
C THR A 250 -23.40 -1.78 -11.16
N ALA A 251 -22.76 -2.78 -11.72
CA ALA A 251 -23.41 -4.05 -12.09
C ALA A 251 -23.62 -4.98 -10.90
N VAL A 252 -22.74 -4.92 -9.89
CA VAL A 252 -22.74 -5.84 -8.74
C VAL A 252 -23.41 -5.21 -7.51
N CYS A 253 -23.17 -3.93 -7.25
CA CYS A 253 -23.65 -3.26 -6.05
C CYS A 253 -25.17 -2.94 -6.15
N PRO A 254 -26.03 -3.45 -5.26
CA PRO A 254 -27.43 -3.03 -5.22
C PRO A 254 -27.57 -1.53 -5.02
N TYR A 255 -26.71 -0.95 -4.20
CA TYR A 255 -26.62 0.49 -3.99
C TYR A 255 -25.16 0.92 -4.11
N SER A 256 -24.91 1.95 -4.90
CA SER A 256 -23.57 2.48 -5.09
C SER A 256 -23.56 4.00 -5.14
N LEU A 257 -22.48 4.58 -4.62
CA LEU A 257 -22.23 6.01 -4.64
C LEU A 257 -20.77 6.26 -5.04
N ARG A 258 -20.55 7.29 -5.81
CA ARG A 258 -19.20 7.68 -6.21
C ARG A 258 -18.71 8.84 -5.36
N PHE A 259 -17.49 8.71 -4.84
CA PHE A 259 -16.74 9.81 -4.24
C PHE A 259 -15.36 9.92 -4.89
N GLN A 260 -15.12 10.99 -5.62
CA GLN A 260 -13.88 11.19 -6.40
C GLN A 260 -13.61 9.97 -7.32
N ASN A 261 -12.48 9.28 -7.14
CA ASN A 261 -12.13 8.06 -7.87
C ASN A 261 -12.38 6.77 -7.05
N ASN A 262 -13.27 6.86 -6.07
CA ASN A 262 -13.67 5.72 -5.24
C ASN A 262 -15.14 5.42 -5.43
N ILE A 263 -15.52 4.19 -5.13
CA ILE A 263 -16.87 3.69 -5.15
C ILE A 263 -17.22 3.20 -3.75
N LEU A 264 -18.38 3.61 -3.26
CA LEU A 264 -19.05 3.02 -2.12
C LEU A 264 -20.06 2.02 -2.65
N CYS A 265 -20.15 0.85 -2.04
CA CYS A 265 -21.01 -0.24 -2.45
C CYS A 265 -21.64 -0.86 -1.21
N SER A 266 -22.95 -1.08 -1.23
CA SER A 266 -23.69 -1.61 -0.09
C SER A 266 -24.87 -2.46 -0.55
N ASN A 267 -25.34 -3.35 0.34
CA ASN A 267 -26.61 -4.09 0.18
C ASN A 267 -27.84 -3.24 0.52
N GLN A 268 -27.66 -2.07 1.11
CA GLN A 268 -28.72 -1.14 1.53
C GLN A 268 -28.43 0.26 1.02
N GLU A 269 -29.45 1.12 1.04
CA GLU A 269 -29.31 2.52 0.63
C GLU A 269 -28.25 3.24 1.47
N ILE A 270 -27.37 3.98 0.80
CA ILE A 270 -26.27 4.71 1.44
C ILE A 270 -26.74 6.12 1.74
N ALA A 271 -27.04 6.38 3.01
CA ALA A 271 -27.36 7.73 3.47
C ALA A 271 -26.10 8.56 3.65
N VAL A 272 -26.13 9.82 3.24
CA VAL A 272 -25.03 10.77 3.42
C VAL A 272 -25.39 11.74 4.53
N ASP A 273 -24.66 11.68 5.64
CA ASP A 273 -24.83 12.56 6.81
C ASP A 273 -23.58 13.43 7.04
N THR A 274 -23.60 14.60 6.44
CA THR A 274 -22.48 15.56 6.55
C THR A 274 -22.38 16.20 7.94
N GLN A 275 -23.50 16.31 8.67
CA GLN A 275 -23.49 16.83 10.04
C GLN A 275 -22.79 15.88 11.00
N ARG A 276 -23.03 14.57 10.87
CA ARG A 276 -22.32 13.53 11.63
C ARG A 276 -20.82 13.60 11.33
N LEU A 277 -20.45 13.69 10.05
CA LEU A 277 -19.06 13.84 9.66
C LEU A 277 -18.41 15.06 10.32
N GLU A 278 -19.06 16.24 10.25
CA GLU A 278 -18.56 17.46 10.88
C GLU A 278 -18.34 17.25 12.39
N ASN A 279 -19.31 16.65 13.08
CA ASN A 279 -19.22 16.38 14.51
C ASN A 279 -18.07 15.41 14.87
N VAL A 280 -17.86 14.38 14.06
CA VAL A 280 -16.75 13.42 14.25
C VAL A 280 -15.40 14.12 14.03
N LEU A 281 -15.27 14.88 12.95
CA LEU A 281 -14.01 15.55 12.61
C LEU A 281 -13.59 16.59 13.66
N TRP A 282 -14.54 17.32 14.27
CA TRP A 282 -14.23 18.29 15.32
C TRP A 282 -13.54 17.71 16.55
N ASN A 283 -13.77 16.44 16.82
CA ASN A 283 -13.22 15.74 17.99
C ASN A 283 -12.22 14.65 17.59
N TYR A 284 -11.75 14.66 16.32
CA TYR A 284 -10.84 13.63 15.84
C TYR A 284 -9.45 13.80 16.43
N GLU A 285 -8.96 12.75 17.09
CA GLU A 285 -7.63 12.71 17.68
C GLU A 285 -6.87 11.48 17.15
N ILE A 286 -5.61 11.65 16.80
CA ILE A 286 -4.67 10.58 16.50
C ILE A 286 -3.55 10.68 17.53
N ASP A 287 -3.31 9.57 18.26
CA ASP A 287 -2.32 9.50 19.34
C ASP A 287 -2.48 10.63 20.39
N SER A 288 -3.74 10.92 20.74
CA SER A 288 -4.11 12.01 21.67
C SER A 288 -3.78 13.43 21.17
N VAL A 289 -3.42 13.56 19.89
CA VAL A 289 -3.23 14.84 19.23
C VAL A 289 -4.45 15.17 18.40
N ARG A 290 -5.12 16.29 18.73
CA ARG A 290 -6.26 16.78 17.95
C ARG A 290 -5.82 17.14 16.55
N GLN A 291 -6.50 16.61 15.55
CA GLN A 291 -6.12 16.77 14.14
C GLN A 291 -6.51 18.13 13.57
N HIS A 292 -7.38 18.88 14.26
CA HIS A 292 -7.88 20.17 13.75
C HIS A 292 -7.92 21.23 14.85
N ASP A 293 -7.34 22.40 14.57
CA ASP A 293 -7.52 23.59 15.38
C ASP A 293 -8.80 24.32 14.92
N ARG A 294 -9.65 24.70 15.87
CA ARG A 294 -10.97 25.31 15.61
C ARG A 294 -10.93 26.60 14.77
N SER A 295 -9.84 27.36 14.84
CA SER A 295 -9.76 28.70 14.21
C SER A 295 -9.60 28.67 12.68
N ASN A 296 -8.92 27.67 12.12
CA ASN A 296 -8.59 27.59 10.69
C ASN A 296 -9.22 26.40 9.95
N ALA A 297 -9.77 25.43 10.70
CA ALA A 297 -10.24 24.18 10.13
C ALA A 297 -11.65 24.26 9.57
N GLN A 298 -12.55 25.10 10.11
CA GLN A 298 -13.98 25.08 9.78
C GLN A 298 -14.25 25.27 8.29
N SER A 299 -13.63 26.25 7.67
CA SER A 299 -13.82 26.50 6.23
C SER A 299 -13.24 25.38 5.36
N ARG A 300 -12.09 24.81 5.74
CA ARG A 300 -11.45 23.73 5.00
C ARG A 300 -12.17 22.41 5.14
N ILE A 301 -12.65 22.08 6.35
CA ILE A 301 -13.51 20.90 6.58
C ILE A 301 -14.78 21.01 5.75
N ARG A 302 -15.46 22.16 5.74
CA ARG A 302 -16.67 22.39 4.93
C ARG A 302 -16.42 22.25 3.43
N ILE A 303 -15.27 22.70 2.92
CA ILE A 303 -14.88 22.47 1.52
C ILE A 303 -14.76 20.98 1.23
N ARG A 304 -14.11 20.20 2.13
CA ARG A 304 -14.01 18.74 1.96
C ARG A 304 -15.36 18.02 2.07
N ILE A 305 -16.25 18.52 2.92
CA ILE A 305 -17.63 18.01 3.01
C ILE A 305 -18.42 18.32 1.72
N ALA A 306 -18.25 19.51 1.15
CA ALA A 306 -18.92 19.88 -0.10
C ALA A 306 -18.51 18.96 -1.27
N GLU A 307 -17.29 18.45 -1.29
CA GLU A 307 -16.84 17.49 -2.30
C GLU A 307 -17.62 16.15 -2.27
N ILE A 308 -18.38 15.86 -1.20
CA ILE A 308 -19.22 14.65 -1.09
C ILE A 308 -20.57 14.84 -1.76
N THR A 309 -21.06 16.06 -1.84
CA THR A 309 -22.41 16.41 -2.29
C THR A 309 -22.48 16.86 -3.75
N GLU A 310 -21.33 16.96 -4.42
CA GLU A 310 -21.21 17.21 -5.87
C GLU A 310 -20.98 15.89 -6.63
#